data_ec4a30d5209bffc60b51f73813300047
#
_entry.id   ec4a30d5209bffc60b51f73813300047
#
_cell.length_a   1.000
_cell.length_b   1.000
_cell.length_c   1.000
_cell.angle_alpha   90.00
_cell.angle_beta   90.00
_cell.angle_gamma   90.00
#
_symmetry.space_group_name_H-M   'P 1'
#
loop_
_entity.id
_entity.type
_entity.pdbx_description
1 polymer ?
#
loop_
_entity_poly.entity_id
_entity_poly.type
_entity_poly.pdbx_seq_one_letter_code
_entity_poly.pdbx_strand_id
1 'polypeptide(L)'
;MNADPKSLTSVGIDVGTTTTHTVVSRLRVETPPGGAASPEIVDREIVFRGPVRETPLLDRETIDVEGVAAFVERDLEAAGLEPAAVDTGAVIVTG
;
A
#
# COMPACT_ATOMS: atom_id res chain seq x y z
N MET A 1 3.89 11.54 -29.27
CA MET A 1 4.82 11.55 -28.13
C MET A 1 4.24 10.74 -26.99
N ASN A 2 4.96 9.76 -26.50
CA ASN A 2 4.51 8.96 -25.36
C ASN A 2 4.74 9.74 -24.07
N ALA A 3 3.81 9.64 -23.16
CA ALA A 3 4.04 10.14 -21.82
C ALA A 3 5.17 9.34 -21.17
N ASP A 4 6.04 10.01 -20.43
CA ASP A 4 7.07 9.31 -19.67
C ASP A 4 6.44 8.39 -18.63
N PRO A 5 7.03 7.21 -18.37
CA PRO A 5 6.57 6.35 -17.31
C PRO A 5 6.58 7.06 -15.97
N LYS A 6 5.54 6.86 -15.20
CA LYS A 6 5.47 7.36 -13.84
C LYS A 6 5.75 6.25 -12.85
N SER A 7 6.46 6.59 -11.80
CA SER A 7 6.68 5.71 -10.67
C SER A 7 5.80 6.17 -9.52
N LEU A 8 4.97 5.26 -9.00
CA LEU A 8 4.09 5.53 -7.88
C LEU A 8 4.50 4.67 -6.69
N THR A 9 4.50 5.26 -5.52
CA THR A 9 4.66 4.51 -4.27
C THR A 9 3.28 4.12 -3.76
N SER A 10 3.07 2.81 -3.58
CA SER A 10 1.82 2.23 -3.14
C SER A 10 1.99 1.53 -1.80
N VAL A 11 1.05 1.74 -0.90
CA VAL A 11 1.00 1.03 0.38
C VAL A 11 -0.21 0.11 0.38
N GLY A 12 0.03 -1.17 0.58
CA GLY A 12 -1.02 -2.16 0.76
C GLY A 12 -1.07 -2.61 2.21
N ILE A 13 -2.25 -2.70 2.76
CA ILE A 13 -2.46 -3.19 4.12
C ILE A 13 -3.38 -4.39 4.04
N ASP A 14 -2.91 -5.52 4.52
CA ASP A 14 -3.70 -6.74 4.60
C ASP A 14 -4.14 -6.92 6.05
N VAL A 15 -5.43 -6.75 6.30
CA VAL A 15 -6.02 -6.85 7.63
C VAL A 15 -6.87 -8.11 7.69
N GLY A 16 -6.32 -9.14 8.31
CA GLY A 16 -7.06 -10.37 8.59
C GLY A 16 -7.62 -10.37 10.01
N THR A 17 -8.41 -11.39 10.33
CA THR A 17 -8.96 -11.54 11.68
C THR A 17 -7.88 -11.79 12.73
N THR A 18 -6.76 -12.35 12.33
CA THR A 18 -5.66 -12.74 13.23
C THR A 18 -4.45 -11.86 13.06
N THR A 19 -4.05 -11.59 11.83
CA THR A 19 -2.80 -10.87 11.55
C THR A 19 -3.00 -9.72 10.57
N THR A 20 -2.13 -8.72 10.71
CA THR A 20 -2.10 -7.54 9.85
C THR A 20 -0.66 -7.28 9.44
N HIS A 21 -0.45 -6.94 8.18
CA HIS A 21 0.85 -6.52 7.71
C HIS A 21 0.74 -5.47 6.60
N THR A 22 1.83 -4.76 6.41
CA THR A 22 1.95 -3.67 5.43
C THR A 22 2.94 -4.06 4.35
N VAL A 23 2.63 -3.76 3.11
CA VAL A 23 3.53 -3.96 1.98
C VAL A 23 3.66 -2.64 1.24
N VAL A 24 4.88 -2.19 1.02
CA VAL A 24 5.16 -1.02 0.20
C VAL A 24 5.68 -1.49 -1.15
N SER A 25 5.06 -1.01 -2.20
CA SER A 25 5.41 -1.35 -3.57
C SER A 25 5.71 -0.10 -4.37
N ARG A 26 6.57 -0.24 -5.37
CA ARG A 26 6.74 0.77 -6.40
C ARG A 26 6.07 0.26 -7.65
N LEU A 27 5.15 1.07 -8.16
CA LEU A 27 4.41 0.77 -9.38
C LEU A 27 4.97 1.62 -10.50
N ARG A 28 5.20 1.00 -11.64
CA ARG A 28 5.52 1.73 -12.86
C ARG A 28 4.27 1.78 -13.71
N VAL A 29 3.87 2.98 -14.05
CA VAL A 29 2.63 3.23 -14.79
C VAL A 29 2.96 3.87 -16.11
N GLU A 30 2.44 3.34 -17.19
CA GLU A 30 2.60 3.90 -18.53
C GLU A 30 1.23 4.17 -19.14
N THR A 31 1.13 5.24 -19.89
CA THR A 31 -0.05 5.52 -20.71
C THR A 31 0.27 5.09 -22.13
N PRO A 32 -0.44 4.08 -22.68
CA PRO A 32 -0.21 3.67 -24.05
C PRO A 32 -0.45 4.81 -25.02
N PRO A 33 0.27 4.87 -26.17
CA PRO A 33 0.00 5.85 -27.20
C PRO A 33 -1.39 5.66 -27.79
N GLY A 34 -2.06 6.74 -28.15
CA GLY A 34 -3.37 6.65 -28.79
C GLY A 34 -4.49 7.37 -28.07
N GLY A 35 -4.20 8.42 -27.36
CA GLY A 35 -5.16 9.44 -26.92
C GLY A 35 -6.27 9.05 -25.94
N ALA A 36 -6.93 7.94 -26.10
CA ALA A 36 -8.05 7.52 -25.26
C ALA A 36 -7.72 6.38 -24.30
N ALA A 37 -6.48 5.93 -24.30
CA ALA A 37 -6.09 4.79 -23.48
C ALA A 37 -5.88 5.20 -22.01
N SER A 38 -6.35 4.35 -21.11
CA SER A 38 -6.13 4.50 -19.68
C SER A 38 -4.71 4.14 -19.31
N PRO A 39 -4.15 4.76 -18.25
CA PRO A 39 -2.86 4.33 -17.72
C PRO A 39 -2.89 2.86 -17.30
N GLU A 40 -1.78 2.17 -17.52
CA GLU A 40 -1.62 0.77 -17.17
C GLU A 40 -0.43 0.58 -16.23
N ILE A 41 -0.57 -0.30 -15.26
CA ILE A 41 0.54 -0.74 -14.42
C ILE A 41 1.34 -1.76 -15.22
N VAL A 42 2.56 -1.40 -15.59
CA VAL A 42 3.43 -2.26 -16.43
C VAL A 42 4.48 -2.99 -15.61
N ASP A 43 4.71 -2.57 -14.37
CA ASP A 43 5.65 -3.23 -13.48
C ASP A 43 5.29 -2.95 -12.02
N ARG A 44 5.62 -3.89 -11.17
CA ARG A 44 5.40 -3.79 -9.73
C ARG A 44 6.58 -4.39 -9.00
N GLU A 45 7.17 -3.62 -8.11
CA GLU A 45 8.26 -4.06 -7.27
C GLU A 45 7.88 -3.88 -5.81
N ILE A 46 8.02 -4.94 -5.02
CA ILE A 46 7.86 -4.83 -3.56
C ILE A 46 9.16 -4.31 -3.00
N VAL A 47 9.11 -3.11 -2.41
CA VAL A 47 10.30 -2.45 -1.87
C VAL A 47 10.43 -2.59 -0.36
N PHE A 48 9.35 -2.93 0.33
CA PHE A 48 9.37 -3.14 1.77
C PHE A 48 8.19 -4.02 2.21
N ARG A 49 8.46 -4.95 3.12
CA ARG A 49 7.42 -5.72 3.79
C ARG A 49 7.53 -5.46 5.28
N GLY A 50 6.46 -4.97 5.87
CA GLY A 50 6.37 -4.80 7.31
C GLY A 50 6.29 -6.16 8.03
N PRO A 51 6.63 -6.20 9.32
CA PRO A 51 6.43 -7.40 10.10
C PRO A 51 4.95 -7.75 10.19
N VAL A 52 4.66 -9.03 10.27
CA VAL A 52 3.31 -9.51 10.53
C VAL A 52 3.01 -9.31 12.02
N ARG A 53 1.92 -8.62 12.31
CA ARG A 53 1.51 -8.33 13.68
C ARG A 53 0.12 -8.90 13.94
N GLU A 54 -0.25 -9.04 15.18
CA GLU A 54 -1.63 -9.36 15.52
C GLU A 54 -2.52 -8.19 15.14
N THR A 55 -3.70 -8.50 14.57
CA THR A 55 -4.66 -7.46 14.22
C THR A 55 -5.16 -6.78 15.49
N PRO A 56 -5.02 -5.46 15.61
CA PRO A 56 -5.52 -4.75 16.78
C PRO A 56 -7.04 -4.72 16.76
N LEU A 57 -7.65 -5.20 17.82
CA LEU A 57 -9.10 -5.29 17.95
C LEU A 57 -9.55 -4.51 19.19
N LEU A 58 -10.65 -3.78 19.05
CA LEU A 58 -11.35 -3.15 20.17
C LEU A 58 -12.20 -4.19 20.91
N ASP A 59 -12.76 -5.13 20.16
CA ASP A 59 -13.51 -6.29 20.67
C ASP A 59 -13.43 -7.39 19.61
N ARG A 60 -14.19 -8.47 19.80
CA ARG A 60 -14.14 -9.64 18.92
C ARG A 60 -14.50 -9.35 17.46
N GLU A 61 -15.25 -8.30 17.23
CA GLU A 61 -15.81 -8.00 15.90
C GLU A 61 -15.36 -6.65 15.33
N THR A 62 -14.66 -5.85 16.14
CA THR A 62 -14.34 -4.47 15.77
C THR A 62 -12.83 -4.26 15.68
N ILE A 63 -12.36 -3.91 14.50
CA ILE A 63 -10.96 -3.58 14.26
C ILE A 63 -10.66 -2.22 14.88
N ASP A 64 -9.54 -2.13 15.59
CA ASP A 64 -8.99 -0.86 16.06
C ASP A 64 -8.28 -0.16 14.91
N VAL A 65 -8.97 0.75 14.25
CA VAL A 65 -8.43 1.48 13.10
C VAL A 65 -7.22 2.33 13.48
N GLU A 66 -7.22 2.92 14.66
CA GLU A 66 -6.08 3.71 15.12
C GLU A 66 -4.85 2.83 15.33
N GLY A 67 -5.04 1.62 15.83
CA GLY A 67 -3.96 0.64 15.97
C GLY A 67 -3.38 0.22 14.62
N VAL A 68 -4.22 0.01 13.61
CA VAL A 68 -3.77 -0.29 12.25
C VAL A 68 -3.01 0.90 11.67
N ALA A 69 -3.53 2.11 11.84
CA ALA A 69 -2.85 3.32 11.38
C ALA A 69 -1.46 3.49 12.01
N ALA A 70 -1.33 3.18 13.30
CA ALA A 70 -0.04 3.22 13.98
C ALA A 70 0.96 2.22 13.39
N PHE A 71 0.50 1.02 13.01
CA PHE A 71 1.37 0.04 12.33
C PHE A 71 1.85 0.56 10.98
N VAL A 72 0.96 1.17 10.21
CA VAL A 72 1.32 1.74 8.91
C VAL A 72 2.35 2.85 9.07
N GLU A 73 2.17 3.73 10.04
CA GLU A 73 3.12 4.82 10.32
C GLU A 73 4.50 4.28 10.68
N ARG A 74 4.57 3.25 11.53
CA ARG A 74 5.83 2.60 11.88
C ARG A 74 6.50 1.96 10.68
N ASP A 75 5.71 1.31 9.83
CA ASP A 75 6.24 0.63 8.66
C ASP A 75 6.73 1.63 7.60
N LEU A 76 6.03 2.74 7.40
CA LEU A 76 6.50 3.80 6.52
C LEU A 76 7.81 4.40 7.03
N GLU A 77 7.91 4.65 8.34
CA GLU A 77 9.14 5.15 8.95
C GLU A 77 10.30 4.17 8.76
N ALA A 78 10.04 2.88 9.00
CA ALA A 78 11.04 1.83 8.80
C ALA A 78 11.48 1.72 7.33
N ALA A 79 10.57 1.99 6.39
CA ALA A 79 10.87 2.01 4.97
C ALA A 79 11.57 3.30 4.52
N GLY A 80 11.71 4.28 5.41
CA GLY A 80 12.30 5.56 5.07
C GLY A 80 11.38 6.48 4.28
N LEU A 81 10.07 6.30 4.40
CA LEU A 81 9.07 7.06 3.65
C LEU A 81 8.27 7.99 4.57
N GLU A 82 8.06 9.20 4.10
CA GLU A 82 7.09 10.10 4.72
C GLU A 82 5.69 9.81 4.17
N PRO A 83 4.63 10.02 4.94
CA PRO A 83 3.26 9.81 4.43
C PRO A 83 2.96 10.58 3.15
N ALA A 84 3.53 11.77 2.98
CA ALA A 84 3.36 12.57 1.77
C ALA A 84 3.99 11.94 0.52
N ALA A 85 4.90 10.98 0.69
CA ALA A 85 5.53 10.27 -0.44
C ALA A 85 4.67 9.12 -0.96
N VAL A 86 3.58 8.77 -0.26
CA VAL A 86 2.68 7.71 -0.68
C VAL A 86 1.67 8.26 -1.68
N ASP A 87 1.67 7.70 -2.88
CA ASP A 87 0.81 8.16 -3.96
C ASP A 87 -0.54 7.47 -3.98
N THR A 88 -0.57 6.21 -3.56
CA THR A 88 -1.79 5.41 -3.59
C THR A 88 -1.72 4.30 -2.54
N GLY A 89 -2.85 3.74 -2.22
CA GLY A 89 -2.92 2.66 -1.26
C GLY A 89 -4.22 1.87 -1.34
N ALA A 90 -4.19 0.69 -0.76
CA ALA A 90 -5.34 -0.17 -0.67
C ALA A 90 -5.34 -0.93 0.65
N VAL A 91 -6.51 -1.13 1.20
CA VAL A 91 -6.72 -1.96 2.39
C VAL A 91 -7.55 -3.17 1.97
N ILE A 92 -7.05 -4.35 2.28
CA ILE A 92 -7.77 -5.60 2.05
C ILE A 92 -8.13 -6.16 3.41
N VAL A 93 -9.41 -6.35 3.65
CA VAL A 93 -9.92 -6.92 4.89
C VAL A 93 -10.41 -8.33 4.60
N THR A 94 -9.87 -9.31 5.33
CA THR A 94 -10.21 -10.72 5.15
C THR A 94 -10.60 -11.34 6.48
N GLY A 95 -11.39 -12.38 6.43
CA GLY A 95 -11.77 -13.15 7.62
C GLY A 95 -13.23 -13.25 7.92
#